data_b4365edec0cf2a2c4a79fb1ac100f181
#
_entry.id   b4365edec0cf2a2c4a79fb1ac100f181
#
_cell.length_a   1.000
_cell.length_b   1.000
_cell.length_c   1.000
_cell.angle_alpha   90.00
_cell.angle_beta   90.00
_cell.angle_gamma   90.00
#
_symmetry.space_group_name_H-M   'P 1'
#
loop_
_entity.id
_entity.type
_entity.pdbx_description
1 polymer ?
#
loop_
_entity_poly.entity_id
_entity_poly.type
_entity_poly.pdbx_seq_one_letter_code
_entity_poly.pdbx_strand_id
1 'polypeptide(L)'
;MNPIKAGHVEAGGVRYGYEIHGSGAPLLLLHGGFGSMDMFRPVLGRLSEGRQVIAVDLYGHGRTALTDRPIDPVAMGDDMAAVVRALGYEQVDAMGFSFGGMVAFRMAVQHPEAVNRLVLASAPYAYDGFYPDIREQQKGIRAEVMMHTPLYGLYKSVAPKVEDFPEFVARMGEAIRTRFDWSDDARALKPATLLVYGDSDMFEPEHIVRFYQLLGGGLRDPGWDGSGMVRHRLAILPGVTHYEMSDAPGLVDAALAFLGGGGN
;
A
#
# COMPACT_ATOMS: atom_id res chain seq x y z
N MET A 1 -1.35 14.78 -14.97
CA MET A 1 0.11 15.09 -15.05
C MET A 1 0.79 14.01 -15.85
N ASN A 2 1.68 14.37 -16.79
CA ASN A 2 2.47 13.39 -17.51
C ASN A 2 3.66 12.92 -16.65
N PRO A 3 4.04 11.61 -16.68
CA PRO A 3 5.22 11.14 -16.00
C PRO A 3 6.50 11.73 -16.60
N ILE A 4 7.53 11.93 -15.76
CA ILE A 4 8.89 12.29 -16.22
C ILE A 4 9.52 11.09 -16.90
N LYS A 5 9.24 9.88 -16.39
CA LYS A 5 9.70 8.60 -16.91
C LYS A 5 8.62 7.56 -16.71
N ALA A 6 8.41 6.73 -17.70
CA ALA A 6 7.53 5.57 -17.62
C ALA A 6 8.16 4.38 -18.34
N GLY A 7 7.84 3.17 -17.92
CA GLY A 7 8.38 1.97 -18.55
C GLY A 7 8.16 0.73 -17.73
N HIS A 8 9.04 -0.24 -17.92
CA HIS A 8 9.04 -1.47 -17.15
C HIS A 8 10.43 -1.72 -16.56
N VAL A 9 10.46 -2.41 -15.43
CA VAL A 9 11.68 -2.84 -14.74
C VAL A 9 11.55 -4.31 -14.33
N GLU A 10 12.61 -5.08 -14.51
CA GLU A 10 12.66 -6.49 -14.15
C GLU A 10 13.02 -6.65 -12.67
N ALA A 11 12.19 -7.38 -11.92
CA ALA A 11 12.45 -7.75 -10.54
C ALA A 11 11.72 -9.06 -10.20
N GLY A 12 12.35 -9.97 -9.47
CA GLY A 12 11.74 -11.23 -9.04
C GLY A 12 11.20 -12.09 -10.21
N GLY A 13 11.76 -11.96 -11.41
CA GLY A 13 11.26 -12.63 -12.62
C GLY A 13 9.98 -12.04 -13.20
N VAL A 14 9.59 -10.84 -12.77
CA VAL A 14 8.41 -10.10 -13.24
C VAL A 14 8.83 -8.78 -13.85
N ARG A 15 8.17 -8.38 -14.93
CA ARG A 15 8.35 -7.11 -15.61
C ARG A 15 7.32 -6.09 -15.10
N TYR A 16 7.71 -5.34 -14.07
CA TYR A 16 6.86 -4.35 -13.39
C TYR A 16 6.69 -3.07 -14.19
N GLY A 17 5.44 -2.67 -14.46
CA GLY A 17 5.12 -1.36 -15.01
C GLY A 17 5.29 -0.26 -13.95
N TYR A 18 5.91 0.86 -14.32
CA TYR A 18 6.10 1.99 -13.42
C TYR A 18 5.99 3.33 -14.11
N GLU A 19 5.69 4.36 -13.32
CA GLU A 19 5.78 5.77 -13.69
C GLU A 19 6.53 6.55 -12.61
N ILE A 20 7.34 7.54 -13.04
CA ILE A 20 8.02 8.47 -12.12
C ILE A 20 7.49 9.87 -12.38
N HIS A 21 7.10 10.57 -11.30
CA HIS A 21 6.54 11.92 -11.33
C HIS A 21 7.26 12.83 -10.33
N GLY A 22 7.39 14.11 -10.64
CA GLY A 22 8.00 15.10 -9.76
C GLY A 22 9.51 14.90 -9.55
N SER A 23 10.06 15.59 -8.57
CA SER A 23 11.48 15.55 -8.20
C SER A 23 11.64 15.78 -6.70
N GLY A 24 12.78 15.34 -6.13
CA GLY A 24 13.07 15.41 -4.70
C GLY A 24 13.23 14.06 -4.06
N ALA A 25 12.91 13.94 -2.76
CA ALA A 25 13.03 12.69 -2.03
C ALA A 25 12.14 11.57 -2.65
N PRO A 26 12.69 10.36 -2.89
CA PRO A 26 11.95 9.30 -3.56
C PRO A 26 10.84 8.72 -2.67
N LEU A 27 9.65 8.54 -3.25
CA LEU A 27 8.48 7.94 -2.63
C LEU A 27 7.96 6.80 -3.52
N LEU A 28 8.11 5.57 -3.07
CA LEU A 28 7.45 4.40 -3.68
C LEU A 28 5.96 4.44 -3.35
N LEU A 29 5.09 4.34 -4.37
CA LEU A 29 3.63 4.40 -4.22
C LEU A 29 2.98 3.13 -4.77
N LEU A 30 2.27 2.38 -3.89
CA LEU A 30 1.68 1.08 -4.17
C LEU A 30 0.16 1.10 -4.00
N HIS A 31 -0.56 0.73 -5.06
CA HIS A 31 -2.03 0.76 -5.13
C HIS A 31 -2.69 -0.44 -4.42
N GLY A 32 -4.00 -0.37 -4.21
CA GLY A 32 -4.81 -1.43 -3.62
C GLY A 32 -5.08 -2.61 -4.56
N GLY A 33 -5.58 -3.71 -4.01
CA GLY A 33 -5.96 -4.90 -4.76
C GLY A 33 -6.99 -4.61 -5.86
N PHE A 34 -6.92 -5.33 -6.97
CA PHE A 34 -7.72 -5.13 -8.19
C PHE A 34 -7.54 -3.77 -8.88
N GLY A 35 -6.67 -2.89 -8.35
CA GLY A 35 -6.42 -1.56 -8.87
C GLY A 35 -5.24 -1.47 -9.83
N SER A 36 -4.75 -0.26 -10.00
CA SER A 36 -3.50 0.08 -10.66
C SER A 36 -2.97 1.41 -10.08
N MET A 37 -1.76 1.83 -10.47
CA MET A 37 -1.23 3.13 -10.07
C MET A 37 -2.14 4.30 -10.46
N ASP A 38 -3.06 4.11 -11.42
CA ASP A 38 -4.01 5.13 -11.85
C ASP A 38 -5.04 5.50 -10.75
N MET A 39 -5.22 4.68 -9.71
CA MET A 39 -6.06 5.01 -8.54
C MET A 39 -5.61 6.29 -7.84
N PHE A 40 -4.31 6.61 -7.90
CA PHE A 40 -3.77 7.81 -7.28
C PHE A 40 -3.76 9.05 -8.17
N ARG A 41 -4.28 8.97 -9.42
CA ARG A 41 -4.28 10.12 -10.35
C ARG A 41 -4.85 11.41 -9.74
N PRO A 42 -5.94 11.39 -8.94
CA PRO A 42 -6.50 12.60 -8.35
C PRO A 42 -5.53 13.32 -7.39
N VAL A 43 -4.68 12.57 -6.68
CA VAL A 43 -3.79 13.09 -5.62
C VAL A 43 -2.32 13.12 -6.02
N LEU A 44 -1.97 12.51 -7.15
CA LEU A 44 -0.58 12.34 -7.61
C LEU A 44 0.14 13.70 -7.77
N GLY A 45 -0.57 14.73 -8.24
CA GLY A 45 -0.03 16.09 -8.37
C GLY A 45 0.51 16.61 -7.04
N ARG A 46 -0.30 16.52 -5.99
CA ARG A 46 0.10 16.95 -4.64
C ARG A 46 1.22 16.10 -4.04
N LEU A 47 1.15 14.77 -4.21
CA LEU A 47 2.20 13.87 -3.73
C LEU A 47 3.55 14.14 -4.40
N SER A 48 3.55 14.61 -5.64
CA SER A 48 4.77 14.93 -6.40
C SER A 48 5.29 16.36 -6.22
N GLU A 49 4.63 17.20 -5.42
CA GLU A 49 5.14 18.49 -5.02
C GLU A 49 6.34 18.35 -4.05
N GLY A 50 7.57 18.51 -4.57
CA GLY A 50 8.80 18.37 -3.78
C GLY A 50 9.22 16.91 -3.51
N ARG A 51 8.56 15.92 -4.13
CA ARG A 51 8.91 14.50 -4.06
C ARG A 51 8.99 13.87 -5.44
N GLN A 52 9.85 12.88 -5.56
CA GLN A 52 9.89 12.02 -6.74
C GLN A 52 9.06 10.76 -6.46
N VAL A 53 7.81 10.74 -6.96
CA VAL A 53 6.89 9.62 -6.77
C VAL A 53 7.17 8.54 -7.80
N ILE A 54 7.43 7.34 -7.33
CA ILE A 54 7.65 6.12 -8.11
C ILE A 54 6.38 5.27 -7.94
N ALA A 55 5.42 5.41 -8.85
CA ALA A 55 4.20 4.62 -8.85
C ALA A 55 4.44 3.32 -9.60
N VAL A 56 4.06 2.18 -9.00
CA VAL A 56 4.29 0.85 -9.55
C VAL A 56 2.97 0.09 -9.64
N ASP A 57 2.69 -0.51 -10.80
CA ASP A 57 1.63 -1.49 -10.93
C ASP A 57 2.10 -2.83 -10.34
N LEU A 58 1.42 -3.30 -9.30
CA LEU A 58 1.75 -4.54 -8.60
C LEU A 58 1.62 -5.77 -9.52
N TYR A 59 2.26 -6.88 -9.14
CA TYR A 59 2.21 -8.13 -9.90
C TYR A 59 0.77 -8.55 -10.23
N GLY A 60 0.51 -8.84 -11.51
CA GLY A 60 -0.80 -9.18 -12.05
C GLY A 60 -1.77 -8.00 -12.21
N HIS A 61 -1.37 -6.79 -11.81
CA HIS A 61 -2.21 -5.59 -11.85
C HIS A 61 -1.74 -4.59 -12.91
N GLY A 62 -2.67 -3.76 -13.37
CA GLY A 62 -2.34 -2.66 -14.25
C GLY A 62 -1.54 -3.09 -15.48
N ARG A 63 -0.37 -2.49 -15.68
CA ARG A 63 0.55 -2.77 -16.80
C ARG A 63 1.52 -3.92 -16.52
N THR A 64 1.45 -4.52 -15.32
CA THR A 64 2.27 -5.66 -14.90
C THR A 64 1.53 -6.96 -15.17
N ALA A 65 2.03 -7.75 -16.13
CA ALA A 65 1.37 -8.99 -16.53
C ALA A 65 1.32 -10.04 -15.42
N LEU A 66 0.27 -10.85 -15.44
CA LEU A 66 0.18 -12.07 -14.65
C LEU A 66 1.10 -13.15 -15.25
N THR A 67 1.81 -13.90 -14.42
CA THR A 67 2.63 -15.08 -14.78
C THR A 67 2.17 -16.29 -13.96
N ASP A 68 2.91 -17.38 -13.93
CA ASP A 68 2.49 -18.62 -13.25
C ASP A 68 2.70 -18.62 -11.72
N ARG A 69 3.24 -17.55 -11.13
CA ARG A 69 3.45 -17.50 -9.67
C ARG A 69 2.18 -17.03 -8.94
N PRO A 70 1.99 -17.40 -7.66
CA PRO A 70 0.88 -16.91 -6.84
C PRO A 70 1.01 -15.41 -6.56
N ILE A 71 -0.14 -14.76 -6.27
CA ILE A 71 -0.17 -13.41 -5.72
C ILE A 71 0.07 -13.52 -4.21
N ASP A 72 1.22 -13.04 -3.75
CA ASP A 72 1.66 -13.15 -2.36
C ASP A 72 2.33 -11.82 -1.92
N PRO A 73 1.78 -11.11 -0.91
CA PRO A 73 2.35 -9.86 -0.41
C PRO A 73 3.79 -10.02 0.09
N VAL A 74 4.16 -11.21 0.61
CA VAL A 74 5.51 -11.47 1.13
C VAL A 74 6.52 -11.46 -0.02
N ALA A 75 6.28 -12.26 -1.07
CA ALA A 75 7.13 -12.29 -2.25
C ALA A 75 7.17 -10.94 -2.98
N MET A 76 6.01 -10.24 -3.04
CA MET A 76 5.93 -8.91 -3.65
C MET A 76 6.69 -7.84 -2.84
N GLY A 77 6.85 -8.01 -1.53
CA GLY A 77 7.72 -7.17 -0.70
C GLY A 77 9.19 -7.24 -1.14
N ASP A 78 9.70 -8.46 -1.39
CA ASP A 78 11.04 -8.68 -1.96
C ASP A 78 11.18 -8.06 -3.36
N ASP A 79 10.15 -8.23 -4.20
CA ASP A 79 10.14 -7.64 -5.54
C ASP A 79 10.21 -6.11 -5.49
N MET A 80 9.47 -5.44 -4.60
CA MET A 80 9.49 -3.98 -4.50
C MET A 80 10.85 -3.46 -4.06
N ALA A 81 11.54 -4.15 -3.16
CA ALA A 81 12.92 -3.81 -2.81
C ALA A 81 13.87 -3.98 -4.02
N ALA A 82 13.66 -5.02 -4.85
CA ALA A 82 14.43 -5.22 -6.07
C ALA A 82 14.10 -4.17 -7.14
N VAL A 83 12.82 -3.79 -7.31
CA VAL A 83 12.36 -2.70 -8.21
C VAL A 83 13.06 -1.39 -7.84
N VAL A 84 13.05 -1.01 -6.57
CA VAL A 84 13.67 0.22 -6.07
C VAL A 84 15.16 0.24 -6.42
N ARG A 85 15.89 -0.84 -6.14
CA ARG A 85 17.32 -0.98 -6.48
C ARG A 85 17.57 -0.93 -7.98
N ALA A 86 16.76 -1.62 -8.78
CA ALA A 86 16.90 -1.65 -10.24
C ALA A 86 16.62 -0.29 -10.89
N LEU A 87 15.82 0.55 -10.26
CA LEU A 87 15.58 1.93 -10.67
C LEU A 87 16.67 2.91 -10.20
N GLY A 88 17.66 2.44 -9.42
CA GLY A 88 18.81 3.21 -8.97
C GLY A 88 18.65 3.90 -7.62
N TYR A 89 17.68 3.46 -6.80
CA TYR A 89 17.50 4.01 -5.44
C TYR A 89 18.03 3.02 -4.41
N GLU A 90 18.83 3.50 -3.46
CA GLU A 90 19.30 2.72 -2.31
C GLU A 90 18.22 2.63 -1.24
N GLN A 91 17.51 3.74 -1.00
CA GLN A 91 16.46 3.86 0.01
C GLN A 91 15.36 4.80 -0.49
N VAL A 92 14.11 4.51 -0.14
CA VAL A 92 12.92 5.31 -0.46
C VAL A 92 12.04 5.47 0.77
N ASP A 93 11.21 6.52 0.79
CA ASP A 93 9.98 6.46 1.56
C ASP A 93 9.00 5.54 0.82
N ALA A 94 8.14 4.82 1.54
CA ALA A 94 7.14 3.94 0.92
C ALA A 94 5.74 4.30 1.42
N MET A 95 4.78 4.33 0.51
CA MET A 95 3.36 4.51 0.81
C MET A 95 2.56 3.44 0.06
N GLY A 96 1.74 2.71 0.80
CA GLY A 96 0.88 1.69 0.21
C GLY A 96 -0.55 1.80 0.72
N PHE A 97 -1.50 1.57 -0.18
CA PHE A 97 -2.92 1.51 0.13
C PHE A 97 -3.42 0.07 0.11
N SER A 98 -4.16 -0.36 1.15
CA SER A 98 -4.83 -1.66 1.21
C SER A 98 -3.84 -2.81 0.93
N PHE A 99 -4.04 -3.61 -0.11
CA PHE A 99 -3.12 -4.67 -0.53
C PHE A 99 -1.70 -4.14 -0.81
N GLY A 100 -1.57 -2.97 -1.46
CA GLY A 100 -0.28 -2.31 -1.63
C GLY A 100 0.36 -1.88 -0.32
N GLY A 101 -0.46 -1.58 0.70
CA GLY A 101 0.01 -1.36 2.07
C GLY A 101 0.58 -2.63 2.71
N MET A 102 -0.05 -3.79 2.47
CA MET A 102 0.49 -5.09 2.90
C MET A 102 1.86 -5.36 2.24
N VAL A 103 1.98 -5.09 0.93
CA VAL A 103 3.25 -5.23 0.19
C VAL A 103 4.32 -4.26 0.72
N ALA A 104 3.97 -2.98 0.96
CA ALA A 104 4.89 -2.00 1.53
C ALA A 104 5.34 -2.38 2.95
N PHE A 105 4.42 -2.90 3.77
CA PHE A 105 4.74 -3.43 5.10
C PHE A 105 5.73 -4.61 5.00
N ARG A 106 5.47 -5.58 4.11
CA ARG A 106 6.38 -6.71 3.90
C ARG A 106 7.75 -6.27 3.40
N MET A 107 7.82 -5.34 2.45
CA MET A 107 9.08 -4.74 2.03
C MET A 107 9.86 -4.13 3.21
N ALA A 108 9.17 -3.37 4.08
CA ALA A 108 9.79 -2.71 5.23
C ALA A 108 10.26 -3.69 6.31
N VAL A 109 9.62 -4.84 6.46
CA VAL A 109 10.00 -5.92 7.38
C VAL A 109 11.22 -6.69 6.83
N GLN A 110 11.17 -7.07 5.57
CA GLN A 110 12.17 -7.93 4.92
C GLN A 110 13.44 -7.15 4.50
N HIS A 111 13.27 -5.87 4.13
CA HIS A 111 14.32 -4.98 3.64
C HIS A 111 14.29 -3.62 4.36
N PRO A 112 14.49 -3.59 5.69
CA PRO A 112 14.38 -2.36 6.47
C PRO A 112 15.38 -1.28 6.04
N GLU A 113 16.50 -1.64 5.42
CA GLU A 113 17.47 -0.73 4.85
C GLU A 113 16.99 0.01 3.62
N ALA A 114 16.04 -0.57 2.87
CA ALA A 114 15.49 0.01 1.65
C ALA A 114 14.34 1.01 1.92
N VAL A 115 13.80 1.04 3.14
CA VAL A 115 12.66 1.90 3.52
C VAL A 115 13.06 2.89 4.61
N ASN A 116 13.02 4.19 4.31
CA ASN A 116 13.30 5.25 5.28
C ASN A 116 12.09 5.51 6.19
N ARG A 117 10.93 5.80 5.60
CA ARG A 117 9.65 6.00 6.28
C ARG A 117 8.56 5.23 5.57
N LEU A 118 7.54 4.79 6.32
CA LEU A 118 6.46 3.97 5.82
C LEU A 118 5.10 4.63 6.10
N VAL A 119 4.25 4.74 5.08
CA VAL A 119 2.85 5.14 5.21
C VAL A 119 1.97 3.97 4.81
N LEU A 120 1.15 3.50 5.73
CA LEU A 120 0.20 2.42 5.53
C LEU A 120 -1.22 2.99 5.56
N ALA A 121 -1.84 3.11 4.40
CA ALA A 121 -3.21 3.57 4.27
C ALA A 121 -4.15 2.37 4.19
N SER A 122 -5.07 2.24 5.16
CA SER A 122 -6.08 1.18 5.20
C SER A 122 -5.49 -0.23 4.96
N ALA A 123 -4.41 -0.58 5.66
CA ALA A 123 -3.71 -1.85 5.50
C ALA A 123 -3.70 -2.66 6.80
N PRO A 124 -4.11 -3.94 6.78
CA PRO A 124 -4.14 -4.77 7.98
C PRO A 124 -2.76 -5.37 8.30
N TYR A 125 -2.51 -5.63 9.59
CA TYR A 125 -1.39 -6.48 10.03
C TYR A 125 -1.83 -7.94 10.26
N ALA A 126 -3.14 -8.22 10.31
CA ALA A 126 -3.68 -9.56 10.44
C ALA A 126 -5.04 -9.69 9.74
N TYR A 127 -5.32 -10.90 9.25
CA TYR A 127 -6.57 -11.21 8.55
C TYR A 127 -7.82 -10.98 9.41
N ASP A 128 -7.72 -11.27 10.72
CA ASP A 128 -8.86 -11.16 11.63
C ASP A 128 -9.26 -9.70 11.94
N GLY A 129 -8.50 -8.71 11.46
CA GLY A 129 -8.83 -7.29 11.57
C GLY A 129 -9.95 -6.80 10.66
N PHE A 130 -10.30 -7.55 9.61
CA PHE A 130 -11.46 -7.23 8.80
C PHE A 130 -12.76 -7.51 9.56
N TYR A 131 -13.81 -6.70 9.34
CA TYR A 131 -15.14 -7.02 9.83
C TYR A 131 -15.60 -8.41 9.36
N PRO A 132 -16.41 -9.14 10.15
CA PRO A 132 -16.88 -10.49 9.76
C PRO A 132 -17.65 -10.54 8.45
N ASP A 133 -18.46 -9.53 8.15
CA ASP A 133 -19.22 -9.41 6.90
C ASP A 133 -18.29 -9.14 5.70
N ILE A 134 -17.21 -8.37 5.87
CA ILE A 134 -16.19 -8.19 4.84
C ILE A 134 -15.50 -9.53 4.54
N ARG A 135 -15.10 -10.28 5.57
CA ARG A 135 -14.53 -11.63 5.39
C ARG A 135 -15.48 -12.59 4.67
N GLU A 136 -16.78 -12.45 4.90
CA GLU A 136 -17.78 -13.25 4.17
C GLU A 136 -17.91 -12.79 2.72
N GLN A 137 -17.94 -11.49 2.45
CA GLN A 137 -17.97 -10.94 1.09
C GLN A 137 -16.75 -11.36 0.27
N GLN A 138 -15.55 -11.45 0.88
CA GLN A 138 -14.32 -11.90 0.22
C GLN A 138 -14.44 -13.32 -0.34
N LYS A 139 -15.26 -14.20 0.24
CA LYS A 139 -15.53 -15.55 -0.28
C LYS A 139 -16.31 -15.54 -1.59
N GLY A 140 -17.05 -14.46 -1.83
CA GLY A 140 -17.85 -14.26 -3.05
C GLY A 140 -17.07 -13.65 -4.23
N ILE A 141 -15.79 -13.31 -4.06
CA ILE A 141 -14.97 -12.73 -5.13
C ILE A 141 -14.75 -13.76 -6.25
N ARG A 142 -15.27 -13.45 -7.44
CA ARG A 142 -15.12 -14.24 -8.66
C ARG A 142 -15.29 -13.33 -9.88
N ALA A 143 -14.75 -13.76 -11.02
CA ALA A 143 -14.66 -12.94 -12.22
C ALA A 143 -16.01 -12.40 -12.69
N GLU A 144 -17.07 -13.24 -12.66
CA GLU A 144 -18.40 -12.87 -13.10
C GLU A 144 -18.97 -11.69 -12.29
N VAL A 145 -18.66 -11.62 -10.99
CA VAL A 145 -19.07 -10.50 -10.13
C VAL A 145 -18.19 -9.27 -10.39
N MET A 146 -16.88 -9.46 -10.46
CA MET A 146 -15.91 -8.37 -10.62
C MET A 146 -16.04 -7.67 -11.97
N MET A 147 -16.45 -8.34 -13.03
CA MET A 147 -16.71 -7.76 -14.35
C MET A 147 -17.82 -6.68 -14.35
N HIS A 148 -18.65 -6.63 -13.32
CA HIS A 148 -19.70 -5.61 -13.16
C HIS A 148 -19.27 -4.43 -12.27
N THR A 149 -18.00 -4.38 -11.86
CA THR A 149 -17.45 -3.30 -11.03
C THR A 149 -16.61 -2.31 -11.85
N PRO A 150 -16.41 -1.07 -11.38
CA PRO A 150 -15.50 -0.13 -12.02
C PRO A 150 -14.06 -0.64 -12.13
N LEU A 151 -13.64 -1.55 -11.24
CA LEU A 151 -12.30 -2.13 -11.22
C LEU A 151 -11.99 -2.95 -12.48
N TYR A 152 -12.98 -3.64 -13.07
CA TYR A 152 -12.80 -4.29 -14.35
C TYR A 152 -12.56 -3.29 -15.50
N GLY A 153 -13.28 -2.16 -15.48
CA GLY A 153 -13.03 -1.08 -16.44
C GLY A 153 -11.60 -0.56 -16.37
N LEU A 154 -11.08 -0.35 -15.16
CA LEU A 154 -9.71 0.04 -14.92
C LEU A 154 -8.72 -1.02 -15.42
N TYR A 155 -8.91 -2.29 -15.03
CA TYR A 155 -8.07 -3.40 -15.51
C TYR A 155 -8.03 -3.46 -17.05
N LYS A 156 -9.20 -3.46 -17.68
CA LYS A 156 -9.32 -3.54 -19.14
C LYS A 156 -8.62 -2.39 -19.88
N SER A 157 -8.53 -1.22 -19.26
CA SER A 157 -7.93 -0.03 -19.90
C SER A 157 -6.39 -0.08 -19.98
N VAL A 158 -5.73 -0.87 -19.12
CA VAL A 158 -4.27 -0.83 -18.98
C VAL A 158 -3.59 -2.20 -18.98
N ALA A 159 -4.34 -3.30 -18.75
CA ALA A 159 -3.76 -4.64 -18.68
C ALA A 159 -3.14 -5.08 -20.02
N PRO A 160 -1.96 -5.70 -20.00
CA PRO A 160 -1.32 -6.25 -21.21
C PRO A 160 -2.15 -7.32 -21.91
N LYS A 161 -2.93 -8.11 -21.12
CA LYS A 161 -3.80 -9.18 -21.58
C LYS A 161 -5.10 -9.14 -20.78
N VAL A 162 -6.16 -8.65 -21.40
CA VAL A 162 -7.50 -8.55 -20.77
C VAL A 162 -8.10 -9.91 -20.48
N GLU A 163 -7.78 -10.90 -21.30
CA GLU A 163 -8.22 -12.29 -21.16
C GLU A 163 -7.72 -12.99 -19.89
N ASP A 164 -6.66 -12.49 -19.25
CA ASP A 164 -6.13 -13.02 -17.99
C ASP A 164 -7.00 -12.61 -16.77
N PHE A 165 -8.00 -11.72 -16.94
CA PHE A 165 -8.81 -11.21 -15.84
C PHE A 165 -9.46 -12.29 -14.97
N PRO A 166 -10.06 -13.36 -15.51
CA PRO A 166 -10.66 -14.43 -14.68
C PRO A 166 -9.61 -15.12 -13.79
N GLU A 167 -8.44 -15.42 -14.32
CA GLU A 167 -7.35 -16.04 -13.59
C GLU A 167 -6.76 -15.07 -12.54
N PHE A 168 -6.59 -13.80 -12.90
CA PHE A 168 -6.19 -12.75 -11.98
C PHE A 168 -7.15 -12.65 -10.78
N VAL A 169 -8.47 -12.61 -11.04
CA VAL A 169 -9.49 -12.55 -9.96
C VAL A 169 -9.44 -13.78 -9.08
N ALA A 170 -9.25 -14.97 -9.66
CA ALA A 170 -9.15 -16.21 -8.91
C ALA A 170 -7.97 -16.18 -7.94
N ARG A 171 -6.77 -15.83 -8.41
CA ARG A 171 -5.54 -15.73 -7.59
C ARG A 171 -5.60 -14.60 -6.57
N MET A 172 -6.12 -13.43 -6.95
CA MET A 172 -6.32 -12.32 -6.01
C MET A 172 -7.31 -12.68 -4.91
N GLY A 173 -8.41 -13.36 -5.28
CA GLY A 173 -9.38 -13.88 -4.32
C GLY A 173 -8.77 -14.91 -3.36
N GLU A 174 -7.86 -15.76 -3.81
CA GLU A 174 -7.10 -16.69 -2.97
C GLU A 174 -6.18 -15.92 -2.00
N ALA A 175 -5.40 -14.97 -2.51
CA ALA A 175 -4.51 -14.14 -1.70
C ALA A 175 -5.26 -13.38 -0.59
N ILE A 176 -6.42 -12.77 -0.92
CA ILE A 176 -7.24 -12.01 0.04
C ILE A 176 -7.83 -12.92 1.13
N ARG A 177 -8.17 -14.18 0.83
CA ARG A 177 -8.71 -15.14 1.80
C ARG A 177 -7.65 -15.87 2.61
N THR A 178 -6.38 -15.79 2.22
CA THR A 178 -5.28 -16.41 2.95
C THR A 178 -5.14 -15.75 4.33
N ARG A 179 -5.19 -16.56 5.39
CA ARG A 179 -5.05 -16.07 6.76
C ARG A 179 -3.59 -15.76 7.05
N PHE A 180 -3.39 -14.64 7.71
CA PHE A 180 -2.07 -14.20 8.17
C PHE A 180 -2.21 -13.45 9.50
N ASP A 181 -1.13 -13.43 10.26
CA ASP A 181 -0.92 -12.59 11.44
C ASP A 181 0.55 -12.16 11.48
N TRP A 182 0.79 -10.89 11.29
CA TRP A 182 2.11 -10.25 11.29
C TRP A 182 2.34 -9.40 12.55
N SER A 183 1.70 -9.79 13.68
CA SER A 183 1.83 -9.05 14.95
C SER A 183 3.27 -8.93 15.43
N ASP A 184 4.08 -9.99 15.28
CA ASP A 184 5.48 -9.98 15.70
C ASP A 184 6.34 -9.13 14.76
N ASP A 185 6.07 -9.18 13.45
CA ASP A 185 6.70 -8.30 12.47
C ASP A 185 6.37 -6.83 12.73
N ALA A 186 5.12 -6.53 13.11
CA ALA A 186 4.71 -5.17 13.48
C ALA A 186 5.48 -4.64 14.71
N ARG A 187 5.70 -5.48 15.73
CA ARG A 187 6.52 -5.10 16.90
C ARG A 187 7.98 -4.85 16.54
N ALA A 188 8.49 -5.58 15.56
CA ALA A 188 9.88 -5.52 15.14
C ALA A 188 10.16 -4.46 14.05
N LEU A 189 9.12 -3.76 13.55
CA LEU A 189 9.21 -2.86 12.42
C LEU A 189 10.19 -1.72 12.65
N LYS A 190 11.19 -1.57 11.76
CA LYS A 190 12.28 -0.60 11.89
C LYS A 190 11.94 0.81 11.40
N PRO A 191 11.36 1.03 10.20
CA PRO A 191 11.06 2.36 9.72
C PRO A 191 10.03 3.09 10.58
N ALA A 192 10.17 4.41 10.75
CA ALA A 192 9.08 5.22 11.29
C ALA A 192 7.86 5.06 10.40
N THR A 193 6.70 4.80 11.02
CA THR A 193 5.48 4.40 10.30
C THR A 193 4.31 5.30 10.66
N LEU A 194 3.58 5.76 9.65
CA LEU A 194 2.28 6.39 9.78
C LEU A 194 1.20 5.38 9.35
N LEU A 195 0.26 5.11 10.24
CA LEU A 195 -0.98 4.41 9.94
C LEU A 195 -2.07 5.44 9.62
N VAL A 196 -2.79 5.27 8.50
CA VAL A 196 -3.92 6.13 8.13
C VAL A 196 -5.12 5.26 7.80
N TYR A 197 -6.26 5.53 8.47
CA TYR A 197 -7.51 4.82 8.22
C TYR A 197 -8.67 5.81 8.14
N GLY A 198 -9.77 5.41 7.49
CA GLY A 198 -11.04 6.10 7.61
C GLY A 198 -11.76 5.70 8.90
N ASP A 199 -12.65 6.56 9.41
CA ASP A 199 -13.54 6.20 10.53
C ASP A 199 -14.65 5.21 10.11
N SER A 200 -14.81 5.03 8.79
CA SER A 200 -15.75 4.11 8.15
C SER A 200 -15.03 3.09 7.25
N ASP A 201 -13.85 2.62 7.69
CA ASP A 201 -13.02 1.65 6.96
C ASP A 201 -13.61 0.21 7.04
N MET A 202 -13.01 -0.73 6.35
CA MET A 202 -13.40 -2.16 6.39
C MET A 202 -12.75 -2.95 7.54
N PHE A 203 -12.04 -2.27 8.44
CA PHE A 203 -11.36 -2.86 9.59
C PHE A 203 -12.04 -2.49 10.90
N GLU A 204 -12.04 -3.44 11.85
CA GLU A 204 -12.50 -3.18 13.21
C GLU A 204 -11.63 -2.09 13.87
N PRO A 205 -12.21 -1.07 14.55
CA PRO A 205 -11.45 -0.01 15.22
C PRO A 205 -10.41 -0.55 16.21
N GLU A 206 -10.72 -1.64 16.89
CA GLU A 206 -9.81 -2.33 17.81
C GLU A 206 -8.56 -2.83 17.09
N HIS A 207 -8.70 -3.31 15.86
CA HIS A 207 -7.56 -3.73 15.03
C HIS A 207 -6.65 -2.55 14.69
N ILE A 208 -7.23 -1.40 14.32
CA ILE A 208 -6.50 -0.18 13.98
C ILE A 208 -5.69 0.30 15.19
N VAL A 209 -6.35 0.42 16.34
CA VAL A 209 -5.71 0.83 17.60
C VAL A 209 -4.65 -0.18 18.01
N ARG A 210 -4.95 -1.48 17.89
CA ARG A 210 -4.00 -2.54 18.23
C ARG A 210 -2.76 -2.50 17.35
N PHE A 211 -2.90 -2.22 16.06
CA PHE A 211 -1.73 -2.06 15.19
C PHE A 211 -0.83 -0.93 15.68
N TYR A 212 -1.39 0.23 16.02
CA TYR A 212 -0.61 1.34 16.57
C TYR A 212 0.07 0.97 17.89
N GLN A 213 -0.59 0.20 18.76
CA GLN A 213 0.00 -0.29 20.01
C GLN A 213 1.14 -1.29 19.76
N LEU A 214 1.05 -2.16 18.76
CA LEU A 214 2.14 -3.06 18.36
C LEU A 214 3.39 -2.29 17.92
N LEU A 215 3.20 -1.13 17.29
CA LEU A 215 4.29 -0.20 16.96
C LEU A 215 4.81 0.58 18.18
N GLY A 216 4.25 0.37 19.37
CA GLY A 216 4.63 1.06 20.61
C GLY A 216 3.89 2.37 20.88
N GLY A 217 2.92 2.76 20.01
CA GLY A 217 2.15 3.99 20.18
C GLY A 217 0.95 3.85 21.12
N GLY A 218 0.46 4.96 21.67
CA GLY A 218 -0.76 5.00 22.47
C GLY A 218 -0.73 4.21 23.78
N LEU A 219 0.45 3.82 24.28
CA LEU A 219 0.59 3.01 25.48
C LEU A 219 0.70 3.84 26.77
N ARG A 220 1.01 5.12 26.66
CA ARG A 220 1.15 6.06 27.78
C ARG A 220 1.04 7.50 27.32
N ASP A 221 0.79 8.41 28.26
CA ASP A 221 0.90 9.85 28.05
C ASP A 221 2.37 10.22 27.72
N PRO A 222 2.63 10.99 26.65
CA PRO A 222 3.97 11.37 26.24
C PRO A 222 4.61 12.45 27.10
N GLY A 223 3.90 13.05 28.03
CA GLY A 223 4.33 14.18 28.83
C GLY A 223 4.15 15.53 28.11
N TRP A 224 4.22 16.61 28.89
CA TRP A 224 4.06 17.99 28.40
C TRP A 224 5.09 18.40 27.35
N ASP A 225 6.30 17.88 27.44
CA ASP A 225 7.40 18.11 26.54
C ASP A 225 7.43 17.17 25.31
N GLY A 226 6.50 16.21 25.28
CA GLY A 226 6.43 15.20 24.23
C GLY A 226 7.58 14.18 24.23
N SER A 227 8.45 14.16 25.27
CA SER A 227 9.61 13.24 25.31
C SER A 227 9.25 11.75 25.29
N GLY A 228 8.01 11.42 25.68
CA GLY A 228 7.46 10.06 25.61
C GLY A 228 6.81 9.70 24.27
N MET A 229 6.82 10.58 23.26
CA MET A 229 6.27 10.27 21.94
C MET A 229 7.12 9.22 21.23
N VAL A 230 6.44 8.23 20.63
CA VAL A 230 7.07 7.26 19.73
C VAL A 230 7.21 7.88 18.32
N ARG A 231 8.09 7.31 17.50
CA ARG A 231 8.29 7.77 16.12
C ARG A 231 7.13 7.39 15.15
N HIS A 232 6.28 6.46 15.57
CA HIS A 232 5.11 6.01 14.79
C HIS A 232 3.93 6.94 15.04
N ARG A 233 3.04 7.03 14.05
CA ARG A 233 1.86 7.92 14.09
C ARG A 233 0.61 7.17 13.67
N LEU A 234 -0.54 7.66 14.11
CA LEU A 234 -1.86 7.20 13.72
C LEU A 234 -2.72 8.41 13.31
N ALA A 235 -3.38 8.32 12.18
CA ALA A 235 -4.39 9.25 11.71
C ALA A 235 -5.68 8.49 11.41
N ILE A 236 -6.81 8.99 11.91
CA ILE A 236 -8.16 8.54 11.55
C ILE A 236 -8.84 9.69 10.81
N LEU A 237 -9.25 9.46 9.58
CA LEU A 237 -9.85 10.47 8.71
C LEU A 237 -11.36 10.41 8.83
N PRO A 238 -12.01 11.51 9.25
CA PRO A 238 -13.47 11.53 9.45
C PRO A 238 -14.20 11.47 8.10
N GLY A 239 -15.26 10.64 8.04
CA GLY A 239 -16.12 10.51 6.87
C GLY A 239 -15.47 9.84 5.67
N VAL A 240 -14.36 9.10 5.85
CA VAL A 240 -13.65 8.40 4.78
C VAL A 240 -13.90 6.89 4.91
N THR A 241 -14.29 6.26 3.80
CA THR A 241 -14.42 4.81 3.68
C THR A 241 -13.14 4.19 3.13
N HIS A 242 -13.04 2.86 3.17
CA HIS A 242 -11.93 2.15 2.51
C HIS A 242 -11.82 2.48 1.02
N TYR A 243 -12.97 2.60 0.35
CA TYR A 243 -13.04 2.72 -1.11
C TYR A 243 -12.59 4.08 -1.66
N GLU A 244 -12.61 5.12 -0.82
CA GLU A 244 -12.24 6.50 -1.15
C GLU A 244 -10.84 6.86 -0.61
N MET A 245 -10.23 5.98 0.19
CA MET A 245 -8.97 6.28 0.87
C MET A 245 -7.83 6.65 -0.11
N SER A 246 -7.74 5.96 -1.27
CA SER A 246 -6.63 6.18 -2.21
C SER A 246 -6.58 7.59 -2.82
N ASP A 247 -7.70 8.29 -2.86
CA ASP A 247 -7.82 9.64 -3.41
C ASP A 247 -8.28 10.69 -2.37
N ALA A 248 -8.38 10.30 -1.09
CA ALA A 248 -8.76 11.19 -0.01
C ALA A 248 -7.71 12.30 0.21
N PRO A 249 -8.09 13.59 0.17
CA PRO A 249 -7.16 14.69 0.43
C PRO A 249 -6.48 14.59 1.80
N GLY A 250 -7.20 14.13 2.83
CA GLY A 250 -6.68 13.94 4.18
C GLY A 250 -5.56 12.90 4.27
N LEU A 251 -5.56 11.87 3.42
CA LEU A 251 -4.45 10.92 3.30
C LEU A 251 -3.17 11.64 2.86
N VAL A 252 -3.28 12.47 1.81
CA VAL A 252 -2.13 13.22 1.28
C VAL A 252 -1.60 14.20 2.32
N ASP A 253 -2.49 14.94 3.02
CA ASP A 253 -2.10 15.88 4.07
C ASP A 253 -1.35 15.18 5.20
N ALA A 254 -1.88 14.07 5.71
CA ALA A 254 -1.23 13.28 6.76
C ALA A 254 0.11 12.70 6.29
N ALA A 255 0.15 12.13 5.07
CA ALA A 255 1.35 11.55 4.50
C ALA A 255 2.45 12.61 4.31
N LEU A 256 2.16 13.75 3.67
CA LEU A 256 3.15 14.81 3.43
C LEU A 256 3.65 15.44 4.73
N ALA A 257 2.79 15.66 5.72
CA ALA A 257 3.19 16.14 7.04
C ALA A 257 4.16 15.17 7.73
N PHE A 258 3.89 13.88 7.67
CA PHE A 258 4.74 12.83 8.25
C PHE A 258 6.06 12.67 7.48
N LEU A 259 6.00 12.62 6.16
CA LEU A 259 7.16 12.42 5.29
C LEU A 259 8.05 13.66 5.19
N GLY A 260 7.50 14.88 5.35
CA GLY A 260 8.24 16.15 5.32
C GLY A 260 8.85 16.55 6.66
N GLY A 261 8.36 16.00 7.78
CA GLY A 261 8.91 16.27 9.10
C GLY A 261 10.35 15.74 9.20
N GLY A 262 11.33 16.64 9.33
CA GLY A 262 12.68 16.28 9.70
C GLY A 262 12.64 15.48 11.02
N GLY A 263 13.38 14.36 11.08
CA GLY A 263 13.46 13.56 12.31
C GLY A 263 14.00 14.44 13.46
N ASN A 264 13.19 14.62 14.47
CA ASN A 264 13.66 14.92 15.83
C ASN A 264 13.85 13.61 16.56
#